data_fed81ec63b496efd9b9f97f4c9d53516
#
_entry.id   fed81ec63b496efd9b9f97f4c9d53516
#
_cell.length_a   1.000
_cell.length_b   1.000
_cell.length_c   1.000
_cell.angle_alpha   90.00
_cell.angle_beta   90.00
_cell.angle_gamma   90.00
#
_symmetry.space_group_name_H-M   'P 1'
#
loop_
_entity.id
_entity.type
_entity.pdbx_description
1 polymer ?
#
loop_
_entity_poly.entity_id
_entity_poly.type
_entity_poly.pdbx_seq_one_letter_code
_entity_poly.pdbx_strand_id
1 'polypeptide(L)'
;GYYGVPKALAKERAKKYLSQLDLWEKRSERARNLSGGMKRRLMIARALMHEPHLLILDEPTAGVDIELRRSMWEFLKEINEKQGITIILTTHYLEEAEMLCRNIGIINRGELIENTTMKALLGKLSAETFILDLEEGATEPKLEGVNSQVMFNGSLEIEIDKNLGLNTIFAQLSEQQVKVLSMRNKANRLEELFVSIVREGSK
;
A
#
# COMPACT_ATOMS: atom_id res chain seq x y z
N GLY A 1 -11.55 -21.47 25.46
CA GLY A 1 -10.13 -21.30 25.74
C GLY A 1 -9.84 -20.09 26.60
N TYR A 2 -8.67 -19.51 26.48
CA TYR A 2 -8.17 -18.40 27.31
C TYR A 2 -9.05 -17.15 27.31
N TYR A 3 -9.83 -16.92 26.26
CA TYR A 3 -10.71 -15.76 26.14
C TYR A 3 -12.19 -16.08 26.45
N GLY A 4 -12.49 -17.21 27.11
CA GLY A 4 -13.85 -17.56 27.50
C GLY A 4 -14.80 -17.92 26.34
N VAL A 5 -14.31 -18.05 25.12
CA VAL A 5 -15.13 -18.37 23.94
C VAL A 5 -15.66 -19.82 24.06
N PRO A 6 -16.99 -20.06 23.97
CA PRO A 6 -17.57 -21.40 24.00
C PRO A 6 -17.03 -22.28 22.87
N LYS A 7 -16.83 -23.58 23.14
CA LYS A 7 -16.18 -24.52 22.19
C LYS A 7 -16.87 -24.59 20.83
N ALA A 8 -18.20 -24.55 20.79
CA ALA A 8 -18.96 -24.56 19.55
C ALA A 8 -18.67 -23.32 18.70
N LEU A 9 -18.74 -22.15 19.30
CA LEU A 9 -18.46 -20.86 18.68
C LEU A 9 -16.98 -20.75 18.24
N ALA A 10 -16.05 -21.25 19.06
CA ALA A 10 -14.65 -21.29 18.70
C ALA A 10 -14.38 -22.13 17.45
N LYS A 11 -15.08 -23.27 17.28
CA LYS A 11 -14.97 -24.10 16.06
C LYS A 11 -15.51 -23.37 14.82
N GLU A 12 -16.64 -22.70 14.95
CA GLU A 12 -17.25 -21.92 13.88
C GLU A 12 -16.32 -20.79 13.43
N ARG A 13 -15.81 -19.99 14.36
CA ARG A 13 -14.87 -18.91 14.10
C ARG A 13 -13.55 -19.41 13.52
N ALA A 14 -13.04 -20.54 14.02
CA ALA A 14 -11.84 -21.15 13.46
C ALA A 14 -12.05 -21.56 12.00
N LYS A 15 -13.19 -22.17 11.66
CA LYS A 15 -13.52 -22.48 10.28
C LYS A 15 -13.59 -21.23 9.42
N LYS A 16 -14.31 -20.18 9.89
CA LYS A 16 -14.44 -18.90 9.20
C LYS A 16 -13.07 -18.29 8.88
N TYR A 17 -12.28 -17.99 9.90
CA TYR A 17 -11.01 -17.25 9.72
C TYR A 17 -9.92 -18.07 9.04
N LEU A 18 -9.84 -19.39 9.30
CA LEU A 18 -8.89 -20.24 8.58
C LEU A 18 -9.26 -20.38 7.10
N SER A 19 -10.55 -20.41 6.75
CA SER A 19 -10.98 -20.42 5.35
C SER A 19 -10.70 -19.10 4.66
N GLN A 20 -10.98 -17.96 5.28
CA GLN A 20 -10.71 -16.63 4.72
C GLN A 20 -9.22 -16.34 4.54
N LEU A 21 -8.37 -17.03 5.30
CA LEU A 21 -6.91 -16.89 5.25
C LEU A 21 -6.22 -18.08 4.54
N ASP A 22 -6.95 -18.89 3.77
CA ASP A 22 -6.44 -20.05 3.01
C ASP A 22 -5.63 -21.06 3.84
N LEU A 23 -6.08 -21.28 5.08
CA LEU A 23 -5.44 -22.22 6.01
C LEU A 23 -6.32 -23.41 6.39
N TRP A 24 -7.58 -23.45 5.94
CA TRP A 24 -8.51 -24.50 6.37
C TRP A 24 -8.04 -25.91 6.02
N GLU A 25 -7.46 -26.10 4.86
CA GLU A 25 -6.93 -27.39 4.42
C GLU A 25 -5.73 -27.84 5.25
N LYS A 26 -5.04 -26.90 5.88
CA LYS A 26 -3.89 -27.12 6.77
C LYS A 26 -4.26 -27.24 8.25
N ARG A 27 -5.55 -27.21 8.61
CA ARG A 27 -6.05 -27.21 10.01
C ARG A 27 -5.59 -28.36 10.88
N SER A 28 -5.23 -29.49 10.29
CA SER A 28 -4.74 -30.70 11.00
C SER A 28 -3.21 -30.76 11.07
N GLU A 29 -2.50 -29.87 10.40
CA GLU A 29 -1.05 -29.84 10.42
C GLU A 29 -0.52 -29.22 11.71
N ARG A 30 0.65 -29.65 12.13
CA ARG A 30 1.35 -29.04 13.26
C ARG A 30 1.88 -27.67 12.84
N ALA A 31 1.72 -26.65 13.69
CA ALA A 31 2.15 -25.28 13.39
C ALA A 31 3.64 -25.17 12.99
N ARG A 32 4.50 -26.06 13.48
CA ARG A 32 5.94 -26.12 13.10
C ARG A 32 6.16 -26.41 11.62
N ASN A 33 5.23 -27.13 10.97
CA ASN A 33 5.32 -27.53 9.56
C ASN A 33 4.80 -26.44 8.60
N LEU A 34 4.20 -25.38 9.12
CA LEU A 34 3.69 -24.28 8.33
C LEU A 34 4.84 -23.37 7.86
N SER A 35 4.73 -22.82 6.66
CA SER A 35 5.64 -21.78 6.15
C SER A 35 5.56 -20.50 7.01
N GLY A 36 6.50 -19.57 6.84
CA GLY A 36 6.50 -18.29 7.54
C GLY A 36 5.22 -17.49 7.31
N GLY A 37 4.79 -17.37 6.05
CA GLY A 37 3.54 -16.68 5.67
C GLY A 37 2.29 -17.39 6.22
N MET A 38 2.26 -18.74 6.22
CA MET A 38 1.16 -19.50 6.84
C MET A 38 1.10 -19.30 8.35
N LYS A 39 2.25 -19.27 9.04
CA LYS A 39 2.30 -18.97 10.47
C LYS A 39 1.78 -17.59 10.78
N ARG A 40 2.12 -16.59 9.96
CA ARG A 40 1.65 -15.20 10.13
C ARG A 40 0.14 -15.10 9.98
N ARG A 41 -0.43 -15.71 8.94
CA ARG A 41 -1.89 -15.80 8.74
C ARG A 41 -2.58 -16.53 9.91
N LEU A 42 -1.99 -17.62 10.41
CA LEU A 42 -2.50 -18.34 11.57
C LEU A 42 -2.53 -17.45 12.83
N MET A 43 -1.51 -16.61 13.04
CA MET A 43 -1.47 -15.68 14.17
C MET A 43 -2.59 -14.63 14.08
N ILE A 44 -2.88 -14.12 12.88
CA ILE A 44 -4.00 -13.20 12.63
C ILE A 44 -5.33 -13.92 12.91
N ALA A 45 -5.53 -15.12 12.35
CA ALA A 45 -6.72 -15.93 12.63
C ALA A 45 -6.93 -16.14 14.12
N ARG A 46 -5.86 -16.47 14.85
CA ARG A 46 -5.89 -16.66 16.30
C ARG A 46 -6.27 -15.39 17.06
N ALA A 47 -5.74 -14.24 16.64
CA ALA A 47 -6.06 -12.95 17.26
C ALA A 47 -7.53 -12.56 17.06
N LEU A 48 -8.18 -13.01 16.00
CA LEU A 48 -9.59 -12.73 15.70
C LEU A 48 -10.58 -13.67 16.40
N MET A 49 -10.10 -14.77 17.01
CA MET A 49 -10.98 -15.80 17.60
C MET A 49 -11.95 -15.28 18.67
N HIS A 50 -11.59 -14.23 19.38
CA HIS A 50 -12.40 -13.63 20.44
C HIS A 50 -13.12 -12.35 20.00
N GLU A 51 -13.08 -12.01 18.68
CA GLU A 51 -13.69 -10.82 18.08
C GLU A 51 -13.29 -9.52 18.80
N PRO A 52 -12.01 -9.16 18.78
CA PRO A 52 -11.51 -7.97 19.46
C PRO A 52 -12.06 -6.69 18.80
N HIS A 53 -12.24 -5.63 19.57
CA HIS A 53 -12.51 -4.30 19.03
C HIS A 53 -11.27 -3.63 18.44
N LEU A 54 -10.09 -4.03 18.89
CA LEU A 54 -8.78 -3.52 18.46
C LEU A 54 -7.86 -4.68 18.10
N LEU A 55 -7.29 -4.64 16.91
CA LEU A 55 -6.28 -5.57 16.41
C LEU A 55 -4.98 -4.81 16.16
N ILE A 56 -3.89 -5.24 16.78
CA ILE A 56 -2.55 -4.67 16.58
C ILE A 56 -1.72 -5.68 15.81
N LEU A 57 -1.18 -5.27 14.67
CA LEU A 57 -0.42 -6.10 13.76
C LEU A 57 0.97 -5.49 13.53
N ASP A 58 2.00 -6.27 13.79
CA ASP A 58 3.38 -5.87 13.53
C ASP A 58 3.85 -6.53 12.23
N GLU A 59 4.05 -5.69 11.19
CA GLU A 59 4.46 -6.09 9.84
C GLU A 59 3.66 -7.28 9.28
N PRO A 60 2.32 -7.18 9.15
CA PRO A 60 1.45 -8.33 8.89
C PRO A 60 1.77 -9.07 7.59
N THR A 61 2.34 -8.41 6.58
CA THR A 61 2.61 -9.00 5.26
C THR A 61 4.10 -9.11 4.93
N ALA A 62 5.01 -8.88 5.89
CA ALA A 62 6.45 -9.00 5.64
C ALA A 62 6.83 -10.43 5.25
N GLY A 63 7.62 -10.57 4.17
CA GLY A 63 8.06 -11.86 3.65
C GLY A 63 6.97 -12.71 3.00
N VAL A 64 5.84 -12.10 2.64
CA VAL A 64 4.73 -12.73 1.92
C VAL A 64 4.83 -12.35 0.43
N ASP A 65 4.53 -13.28 -0.47
CA ASP A 65 4.47 -13.01 -1.90
C ASP A 65 3.37 -12.00 -2.26
N ILE A 66 3.43 -11.43 -3.46
CA ILE A 66 2.58 -10.32 -3.90
C ILE A 66 1.09 -10.70 -3.92
N GLU A 67 0.76 -11.88 -4.43
CA GLU A 67 -0.62 -12.33 -4.56
C GLU A 67 -1.26 -12.55 -3.19
N LEU A 68 -0.54 -13.25 -2.32
CA LEU A 68 -0.97 -13.51 -0.96
C LEU A 68 -1.06 -12.22 -0.13
N ARG A 69 -0.15 -11.27 -0.35
CA ARG A 69 -0.20 -9.95 0.30
C ARG A 69 -1.49 -9.22 -0.04
N ARG A 70 -1.89 -9.19 -1.31
CA ARG A 70 -3.14 -8.57 -1.76
C ARG A 70 -4.37 -9.21 -1.10
N SER A 71 -4.43 -10.54 -1.06
CA SER A 71 -5.55 -11.23 -0.40
C SER A 71 -5.62 -10.92 1.11
N MET A 72 -4.47 -10.77 1.78
CA MET A 72 -4.42 -10.34 3.17
C MET A 72 -4.89 -8.90 3.36
N TRP A 73 -4.58 -7.99 2.45
CA TRP A 73 -5.08 -6.61 2.49
C TRP A 73 -6.60 -6.56 2.33
N GLU A 74 -7.15 -7.31 1.39
CA GLU A 74 -8.60 -7.42 1.20
C GLU A 74 -9.28 -7.95 2.46
N PHE A 75 -8.72 -8.99 3.06
CA PHE A 75 -9.21 -9.54 4.32
C PHE A 75 -9.16 -8.51 5.46
N LEU A 76 -8.05 -7.77 5.62
CA LEU A 76 -7.93 -6.73 6.66
C LEU A 76 -8.93 -5.58 6.45
N LYS A 77 -9.16 -5.15 5.21
CA LYS A 77 -10.22 -4.20 4.87
C LYS A 77 -11.59 -4.73 5.24
N GLU A 78 -11.89 -5.97 4.88
CA GLU A 78 -13.18 -6.58 5.16
C GLU A 78 -13.49 -6.62 6.66
N ILE A 79 -12.55 -7.04 7.50
CA ILE A 79 -12.77 -7.08 8.95
C ILE A 79 -12.88 -5.68 9.57
N ASN A 80 -12.17 -4.69 9.05
CA ASN A 80 -12.31 -3.31 9.48
C ASN A 80 -13.68 -2.72 9.09
N GLU A 81 -14.07 -2.84 7.83
CA GLU A 81 -15.28 -2.22 7.28
C GLU A 81 -16.57 -2.93 7.71
N LYS A 82 -16.59 -4.27 7.62
CA LYS A 82 -17.80 -5.07 7.89
C LYS A 82 -17.96 -5.49 9.36
N GLN A 83 -16.85 -5.69 10.07
CA GLN A 83 -16.91 -6.13 11.48
C GLN A 83 -16.59 -4.99 12.47
N GLY A 84 -16.22 -3.80 11.98
CA GLY A 84 -15.94 -2.63 12.83
C GLY A 84 -14.69 -2.77 13.70
N ILE A 85 -13.78 -3.70 13.38
CA ILE A 85 -12.55 -3.89 14.13
C ILE A 85 -11.58 -2.76 13.81
N THR A 86 -11.14 -2.01 14.80
CA THR A 86 -10.08 -1.03 14.64
C THR A 86 -8.73 -1.76 14.45
N ILE A 87 -7.98 -1.40 13.41
CA ILE A 87 -6.69 -2.02 13.12
C ILE A 87 -5.59 -0.97 13.25
N ILE A 88 -4.58 -1.28 14.06
CA ILE A 88 -3.30 -0.58 14.09
C ILE A 88 -2.27 -1.54 13.50
N LEU A 89 -1.55 -1.11 12.49
CA LEU A 89 -0.46 -1.91 11.90
C LEU A 89 0.83 -1.12 11.82
N THR A 90 1.95 -1.80 11.99
CA THR A 90 3.26 -1.28 11.61
C THR A 90 3.65 -1.89 10.28
N THR A 91 4.29 -1.10 9.43
CA THR A 91 4.80 -1.59 8.15
C THR A 91 5.92 -0.70 7.64
N HIS A 92 6.85 -1.29 6.92
CA HIS A 92 7.83 -0.58 6.12
C HIS A 92 7.46 -0.59 4.62
N TYR A 93 6.36 -1.26 4.26
CA TYR A 93 5.81 -1.23 2.91
C TYR A 93 4.83 -0.06 2.77
N LEU A 94 5.28 1.01 2.12
CA LEU A 94 4.49 2.22 1.96
C LEU A 94 3.20 1.99 1.16
N GLU A 95 3.23 1.07 0.19
CA GLU A 95 2.04 0.64 -0.55
C GLU A 95 0.97 0.02 0.39
N GLU A 96 1.39 -0.78 1.38
CA GLU A 96 0.47 -1.34 2.38
C GLU A 96 -0.19 -0.24 3.21
N ALA A 97 0.60 0.73 3.67
CA ALA A 97 0.07 1.86 4.42
C ALA A 97 -0.92 2.68 3.58
N GLU A 98 -0.61 2.97 2.31
CA GLU A 98 -1.47 3.72 1.41
C GLU A 98 -2.79 2.99 1.14
N MET A 99 -2.73 1.67 0.96
CA MET A 99 -3.89 0.84 0.65
C MET A 99 -4.81 0.58 1.84
N LEU A 100 -4.27 0.50 3.06
CA LEU A 100 -5.03 0.07 4.24
C LEU A 100 -5.35 1.20 5.21
N CYS A 101 -4.50 2.23 5.33
CA CYS A 101 -4.55 3.17 6.42
C CYS A 101 -5.26 4.47 6.05
N ARG A 102 -6.22 4.90 6.87
CA ARG A 102 -6.81 6.24 6.81
C ARG A 102 -5.95 7.27 7.54
N ASN A 103 -5.30 6.87 8.61
CA ASN A 103 -4.40 7.69 9.41
C ASN A 103 -3.01 7.05 9.39
N ILE A 104 -1.99 7.88 9.43
CA ILE A 104 -0.60 7.44 9.38
C ILE A 104 0.23 8.20 10.40
N GLY A 105 1.11 7.46 11.09
CA GLY A 105 2.19 8.00 11.93
C GLY A 105 3.52 7.60 11.33
N ILE A 106 4.42 8.56 11.11
CA ILE A 106 5.79 8.31 10.66
C ILE A 106 6.72 8.41 11.85
N ILE A 107 7.46 7.33 12.11
CA ILE A 107 8.44 7.25 13.21
C ILE A 107 9.84 7.26 12.62
N ASN A 108 10.69 8.16 13.12
CA ASN A 108 12.10 8.23 12.77
C ASN A 108 12.92 8.30 14.05
N ARG A 109 13.91 7.42 14.22
CA ARG A 109 14.80 7.34 15.39
C ARG A 109 14.06 7.30 16.74
N GLY A 110 12.88 6.66 16.77
CA GLY A 110 12.05 6.53 17.97
C GLY A 110 11.13 7.73 18.25
N GLU A 111 11.16 8.77 17.42
CA GLU A 111 10.29 9.94 17.53
C GLU A 111 9.18 9.90 16.46
N LEU A 112 7.98 10.29 16.85
CA LEU A 112 6.83 10.45 15.94
C LEU A 112 6.98 11.80 15.23
N ILE A 113 7.48 11.79 14.00
CA ILE A 113 7.75 13.01 13.22
C ILE A 113 6.57 13.50 12.40
N GLU A 114 5.58 12.64 12.13
CA GLU A 114 4.34 13.00 11.45
C GLU A 114 3.19 12.18 12.02
N ASN A 115 2.02 12.80 12.20
CA ASN A 115 0.79 12.13 12.61
C ASN A 115 -0.41 12.83 11.95
N THR A 116 -0.92 12.22 10.89
CA THR A 116 -1.94 12.85 10.05
C THR A 116 -2.81 11.82 9.31
N THR A 117 -3.76 12.28 8.51
CA THR A 117 -4.50 11.40 7.60
C THR A 117 -3.70 11.11 6.32
N MET A 118 -3.88 9.95 5.73
CA MET A 118 -3.26 9.59 4.45
C MET A 118 -3.55 10.65 3.38
N LYS A 119 -4.80 11.12 3.30
CA LYS A 119 -5.21 12.17 2.35
C LYS A 119 -4.44 13.48 2.57
N ALA A 120 -4.30 13.92 3.81
CA ALA A 120 -3.57 15.16 4.13
C ALA A 120 -2.07 15.00 3.85
N LEU A 121 -1.50 13.83 4.15
CA LEU A 121 -0.10 13.53 3.87
C LEU A 121 0.18 13.58 2.36
N LEU A 122 -0.58 12.86 1.55
CA LEU A 122 -0.46 12.87 0.09
C LEU A 122 -0.76 14.26 -0.51
N GLY A 123 -1.56 15.06 0.20
CA GLY A 123 -1.81 16.47 -0.16
C GLY A 123 -0.58 17.37 -0.09
N LYS A 124 0.44 16.99 0.69
CA LYS A 124 1.70 17.76 0.82
C LYS A 124 2.63 17.65 -0.39
N LEU A 125 2.42 16.68 -1.28
CA LEU A 125 3.16 16.62 -2.55
C LEU A 125 2.85 17.87 -3.38
N SER A 126 3.86 18.62 -3.74
CA SER A 126 3.74 19.80 -4.64
C SER A 126 3.77 19.40 -6.11
N ALA A 127 4.47 18.35 -6.44
CA ALA A 127 4.61 17.82 -7.78
C ALA A 127 4.44 16.30 -7.81
N GLU A 128 4.11 15.76 -8.96
CA GLU A 128 4.01 14.33 -9.21
C GLU A 128 4.85 13.95 -10.43
N THR A 129 5.61 12.87 -10.33
CA THR A 129 6.43 12.37 -11.44
C THR A 129 5.74 11.21 -12.14
N PHE A 130 5.53 11.36 -13.44
CA PHE A 130 4.93 10.35 -14.31
C PHE A 130 5.92 9.83 -15.33
N ILE A 131 5.74 8.59 -15.73
CA ILE A 131 6.42 7.99 -16.88
C ILE A 131 5.36 7.76 -17.95
N LEU A 132 5.60 8.35 -19.13
CA LEU A 132 4.79 8.19 -20.32
C LEU A 132 5.51 7.27 -21.30
N ASP A 133 4.85 6.21 -21.74
CA ASP A 133 5.34 5.38 -22.83
C ASP A 133 4.79 5.97 -24.14
N LEU A 134 5.69 6.36 -25.04
CA LEU A 134 5.35 7.02 -26.31
C LEU A 134 5.33 6.01 -27.44
N GLU A 135 4.66 6.33 -28.55
CA GLU A 135 4.71 5.53 -29.78
C GLU A 135 6.13 5.50 -30.34
N GLU A 136 6.55 4.35 -30.91
CA GLU A 136 7.88 4.17 -31.49
C GLU A 136 8.19 5.23 -32.56
N GLY A 137 9.37 5.84 -32.47
CA GLY A 137 9.79 6.88 -33.41
C GLY A 137 9.27 8.28 -33.06
N ALA A 138 8.58 8.46 -31.95
CA ALA A 138 8.22 9.80 -31.48
C ALA A 138 9.47 10.63 -31.23
N THR A 139 9.46 11.87 -31.74
CA THR A 139 10.50 12.86 -31.41
C THR A 139 10.34 13.31 -29.97
N GLU A 140 11.42 13.67 -29.31
CA GLU A 140 11.40 14.21 -27.95
C GLU A 140 10.51 15.46 -27.91
N PRO A 141 9.37 15.43 -27.16
CA PRO A 141 8.45 16.57 -27.12
C PRO A 141 9.04 17.67 -26.25
N LYS A 142 8.79 18.90 -26.65
CA LYS A 142 9.07 20.09 -25.83
C LYS A 142 7.84 20.43 -25.02
N LEU A 143 7.93 20.30 -23.69
CA LEU A 143 6.84 20.59 -22.78
C LEU A 143 7.12 21.85 -21.98
N GLU A 144 6.19 22.79 -22.03
CA GLU A 144 6.30 24.04 -21.26
C GLU A 144 5.74 23.86 -19.85
N GLY A 145 6.45 24.38 -18.86
CA GLY A 145 6.00 24.39 -17.46
C GLY A 145 6.23 23.08 -16.70
N VAL A 146 6.94 22.11 -17.30
CA VAL A 146 7.30 20.85 -16.66
C VAL A 146 8.78 20.51 -16.89
N ASN A 147 9.35 19.80 -15.92
CA ASN A 147 10.63 19.14 -16.12
C ASN A 147 10.36 17.83 -16.85
N SER A 148 10.99 17.62 -18.00
CA SER A 148 10.86 16.38 -18.76
C SER A 148 12.23 15.81 -19.11
N GLN A 149 12.33 14.47 -19.12
CA GLN A 149 13.55 13.76 -19.49
C GLN A 149 13.20 12.47 -20.23
N VAL A 150 13.84 12.24 -21.37
CA VAL A 150 13.74 10.93 -22.07
C VAL A 150 14.60 9.93 -21.35
N MET A 151 14.01 8.80 -20.98
CA MET A 151 14.69 7.69 -20.33
C MET A 151 15.41 6.80 -21.37
N PHE A 152 16.35 5.98 -20.90
CA PHE A 152 17.12 5.05 -21.75
C PHE A 152 16.24 4.08 -22.56
N ASN A 153 15.07 3.72 -22.06
CA ASN A 153 14.09 2.85 -22.72
C ASN A 153 13.15 3.59 -23.69
N GLY A 154 13.35 4.88 -23.93
CA GLY A 154 12.50 5.70 -24.80
C GLY A 154 11.24 6.26 -24.18
N SER A 155 10.93 5.92 -22.92
CA SER A 155 9.81 6.54 -22.19
C SER A 155 10.16 7.97 -21.78
N LEU A 156 9.16 8.83 -21.68
CA LEU A 156 9.29 10.20 -21.22
C LEU A 156 8.95 10.30 -19.73
N GLU A 157 9.89 10.71 -18.91
CA GLU A 157 9.66 11.10 -17.52
C GLU A 157 9.25 12.57 -17.48
N ILE A 158 8.15 12.87 -16.78
CA ILE A 158 7.68 14.24 -16.58
C ILE A 158 7.38 14.49 -15.12
N GLU A 159 7.81 15.64 -14.60
CA GLU A 159 7.46 16.12 -13.28
C GLU A 159 6.46 17.28 -13.41
N ILE A 160 5.26 17.09 -12.90
CA ILE A 160 4.14 18.00 -13.06
C ILE A 160 3.78 18.62 -11.71
N ASP A 161 3.79 19.96 -11.64
CA ASP A 161 3.21 20.67 -10.51
C ASP A 161 1.68 20.48 -10.50
N LYS A 162 1.09 20.30 -9.32
CA LYS A 162 -0.35 20.09 -9.15
C LYS A 162 -1.24 21.17 -9.77
N ASN A 163 -0.71 22.39 -9.90
CA ASN A 163 -1.45 23.51 -10.46
C ASN A 163 -1.53 23.47 -11.97
N LEU A 164 -0.61 22.77 -12.65
CA LEU A 164 -0.56 22.76 -14.11
C LEU A 164 -1.60 21.81 -14.72
N GLY A 165 -1.87 20.69 -14.07
CA GLY A 165 -2.84 19.69 -14.50
C GLY A 165 -2.39 18.86 -15.73
N LEU A 166 -2.75 17.58 -15.72
CA LEU A 166 -2.42 16.62 -16.78
C LEU A 166 -2.98 17.00 -18.16
N ASN A 167 -4.16 17.62 -18.20
CA ASN A 167 -4.81 18.00 -19.45
C ASN A 167 -3.96 18.96 -20.30
N THR A 168 -3.25 19.89 -19.66
CA THR A 168 -2.34 20.83 -20.34
C THR A 168 -1.20 20.09 -21.00
N ILE A 169 -0.65 19.08 -20.34
CA ILE A 169 0.45 18.26 -20.88
C ILE A 169 -0.03 17.44 -22.08
N PHE A 170 -1.17 16.78 -21.97
CA PHE A 170 -1.72 16.00 -23.08
C PHE A 170 -2.09 16.88 -24.27
N ALA A 171 -2.55 18.13 -24.07
CA ALA A 171 -2.78 19.06 -25.16
C ALA A 171 -1.47 19.40 -25.89
N GLN A 172 -0.40 19.75 -25.17
CA GLN A 172 0.92 20.05 -25.76
C GLN A 172 1.49 18.84 -26.53
N LEU A 173 1.33 17.61 -26.00
CA LEU A 173 1.76 16.39 -26.70
C LEU A 173 0.96 16.16 -27.99
N SER A 174 -0.35 16.39 -27.94
CA SER A 174 -1.24 16.27 -29.11
C SER A 174 -0.93 17.28 -30.20
N GLU A 175 -0.63 18.52 -29.85
CA GLU A 175 -0.21 19.58 -30.80
C GLU A 175 1.09 19.19 -31.53
N GLN A 176 2.00 18.49 -30.86
CA GLN A 176 3.25 17.96 -31.41
C GLN A 176 3.08 16.59 -32.09
N GLN A 177 1.86 16.10 -32.23
CA GLN A 177 1.52 14.78 -32.77
C GLN A 177 2.20 13.61 -32.05
N VAL A 178 2.54 13.80 -30.77
CA VAL A 178 3.12 12.75 -29.93
C VAL A 178 2.01 11.96 -29.27
N LYS A 179 1.95 10.67 -29.57
CA LYS A 179 0.95 9.75 -29.03
C LYS A 179 1.46 9.04 -27.79
N VAL A 180 0.72 9.16 -26.71
CA VAL A 180 1.00 8.45 -25.45
C VAL A 180 0.25 7.12 -25.45
N LEU A 181 0.96 6.03 -25.26
CA LEU A 181 0.44 4.66 -25.21
C LEU A 181 0.03 4.27 -23.79
N SER A 182 0.81 4.66 -22.79
CA SER A 182 0.52 4.42 -21.40
C SER A 182 1.09 5.54 -20.52
N MET A 183 0.50 5.67 -19.31
CA MET A 183 0.99 6.56 -18.27
C MET A 183 0.97 5.84 -16.93
N ARG A 184 2.05 6.00 -16.16
CA ARG A 184 2.14 5.49 -14.79
C ARG A 184 2.92 6.45 -13.90
N ASN A 185 2.67 6.40 -12.61
CA ASN A 185 3.51 7.13 -11.66
C ASN A 185 4.91 6.49 -11.62
N LYS A 186 5.95 7.33 -11.50
CA LYS A 186 7.35 6.86 -11.42
C LYS A 186 7.61 6.11 -10.11
N ALA A 187 7.15 6.64 -9.01
CA ALA A 187 7.28 6.05 -7.68
C ALA A 187 5.95 6.06 -6.95
N ASN A 188 5.87 5.30 -5.86
CA ASN A 188 4.78 5.44 -4.92
C ASN A 188 4.86 6.84 -4.29
N ARG A 189 3.78 7.61 -4.40
CA ARG A 189 3.67 8.99 -3.87
C ARG A 189 4.10 9.09 -2.40
N LEU A 190 3.77 8.07 -1.62
CA LEU A 190 4.12 8.01 -0.21
C LEU A 190 5.62 7.81 0.00
N GLU A 191 6.31 7.15 -0.93
CA GLU A 191 7.76 6.93 -0.87
C GLU A 191 8.53 8.25 -1.05
N GLU A 192 8.13 9.07 -2.02
CA GLU A 192 8.71 10.41 -2.24
C GLU A 192 8.53 11.30 -1.00
N LEU A 193 7.33 11.31 -0.44
CA LEU A 193 7.03 12.06 0.78
C LEU A 193 7.82 11.54 1.99
N PHE A 194 7.89 10.23 2.17
CA PHE A 194 8.62 9.64 3.27
C PHE A 194 10.09 10.06 3.26
N VAL A 195 10.73 10.00 2.09
CA VAL A 195 12.14 10.42 1.93
C VAL A 195 12.31 11.90 2.25
N SER A 196 11.40 12.77 1.82
CA SER A 196 11.47 14.22 2.11
C SER A 196 11.31 14.51 3.59
N ILE A 197 10.30 13.95 4.25
CA ILE A 197 9.99 14.15 5.67
C ILE A 197 11.15 13.64 6.56
N VAL A 198 11.70 12.46 6.24
CA VAL A 198 12.84 11.91 7.00
C VAL A 198 14.09 12.78 6.87
N ARG A 199 14.35 13.37 5.70
CA ARG A 199 15.47 14.29 5.48
C ARG A 199 15.30 15.62 6.23
N GLU A 200 14.10 16.17 6.25
CA GLU A 200 13.78 17.42 6.97
C GLU A 200 13.82 17.23 8.47
N GLY A 201 13.29 16.12 8.99
CA GLY A 201 13.33 15.78 10.42
C GLY A 201 14.73 15.36 10.94
N SER A 202 15.74 15.31 10.06
CA SER A 202 17.13 14.98 10.42
C SER A 202 18.03 16.22 10.55
N LYS A 203 17.47 17.42 10.37
CA LYS A 203 18.12 18.71 10.62
C LYS A 203 17.71 19.25 11.99
#